data_2a8426a726421dddae18afc9bbed9641
#
_entry.id   2a8426a726421dddae18afc9bbed9641
#
_cell.length_a   1.000
_cell.length_b   1.000
_cell.length_c   1.000
_cell.angle_alpha   90.00
_cell.angle_beta   90.00
_cell.angle_gamma   90.00
#
_symmetry.space_group_name_H-M   'P 1'
#
loop_
_entity.id
_entity.type
_entity.pdbx_description
1 polymer ?
#
loop_
_entity_poly.entity_id
_entity_poly.type
_entity_poly.pdbx_seq_one_letter_code
_entity_poly.pdbx_strand_id
1 'polypeptide(L)'
;HPLLQDLPKDFTVFHWHGEGFDCPKGASIIAETQAWPNQGFVYQTPKHKQRGTWVLAWQCHFEVTKESLPKMVSNGNAAIQSGLKDYPETVQAPDEILALGAKYVEENNARLATMFNRIAASANK
;
A
#
# COMPACT_ATOMS: atom_id res chain seq x y z
N HIS A 1 10.65 -11.04 -2.13
CA HIS A 1 11.46 -10.21 -3.04
C HIS A 1 12.46 -9.38 -2.23
N PRO A 2 13.71 -9.19 -2.70
CA PRO A 2 14.76 -8.50 -1.91
C PRO A 2 14.38 -7.09 -1.43
N LEU A 3 13.54 -6.37 -2.18
CA LEU A 3 13.05 -5.05 -1.80
C LEU A 3 12.12 -5.04 -0.60
N LEU A 4 11.51 -6.19 -0.29
CA LEU A 4 10.44 -6.35 0.70
C LEU A 4 10.90 -7.12 1.93
N GLN A 5 12.18 -7.52 2.00
CA GLN A 5 12.70 -8.41 3.04
C GLN A 5 12.58 -7.86 4.47
N ASP A 6 12.46 -6.53 4.63
CA ASP A 6 12.28 -5.89 5.94
C ASP A 6 10.81 -5.59 6.28
N LEU A 7 9.89 -5.88 5.35
CA LEU A 7 8.48 -5.78 5.68
C LEU A 7 8.09 -6.96 6.57
N PRO A 8 7.39 -6.72 7.67
CA PRO A 8 6.81 -7.80 8.45
C PRO A 8 5.77 -8.54 7.61
N LYS A 9 5.49 -9.79 7.97
CA LYS A 9 4.47 -10.59 7.28
C LYS A 9 3.09 -9.91 7.32
N ASP A 10 2.76 -9.33 8.46
CA ASP A 10 1.50 -8.63 8.67
C ASP A 10 1.81 -7.20 9.15
N PHE A 11 1.16 -6.22 8.54
CA PHE A 11 1.28 -4.82 8.93
C PHE A 11 0.03 -4.01 8.60
N THR A 12 -0.20 -2.97 9.37
CA THR A 12 -1.32 -2.05 9.17
C THR A 12 -0.85 -0.88 8.31
N VAL A 13 -1.55 -0.63 7.20
CA VAL A 13 -1.28 0.46 6.26
C VAL A 13 -2.59 1.08 5.80
N PHE A 14 -2.55 2.35 5.40
CA PHE A 14 -3.73 3.07 4.93
C PHE A 14 -4.13 2.61 3.52
N HIS A 15 -5.42 2.33 3.35
CA HIS A 15 -6.06 2.04 2.07
C HIS A 15 -7.12 3.09 1.77
N TRP A 16 -7.15 3.57 0.54
CA TRP A 16 -8.12 4.53 0.05
C TRP A 16 -8.45 4.24 -1.41
N HIS A 17 -9.17 3.16 -1.64
CA HIS A 17 -9.58 2.75 -2.98
C HIS A 17 -10.93 2.02 -2.93
N GLY A 18 -11.75 2.22 -3.95
CA GLY A 18 -13.01 1.50 -4.16
C GLY A 18 -12.93 0.51 -5.32
N GLU A 19 -11.79 0.45 -5.99
CA GLU A 19 -11.53 -0.44 -7.13
C GLU A 19 -10.31 -1.30 -6.84
N GLY A 20 -10.25 -2.46 -7.46
CA GLY A 20 -9.12 -3.36 -7.40
C GLY A 20 -8.51 -3.56 -8.80
N PHE A 21 -7.44 -4.31 -8.89
CA PHE A 21 -6.82 -4.70 -10.14
C PHE A 21 -6.61 -6.22 -10.20
N ASP A 22 -6.59 -6.75 -11.41
CA ASP A 22 -6.15 -8.12 -11.65
C ASP A 22 -4.64 -8.18 -11.72
N CYS A 23 -4.05 -9.21 -11.11
CA CYS A 23 -2.61 -9.41 -11.16
C CYS A 23 -2.18 -9.70 -12.61
N PRO A 24 -1.25 -8.93 -13.20
CA PRO A 24 -0.78 -9.18 -14.55
C PRO A 24 -0.20 -10.60 -14.69
N LYS A 25 -0.43 -11.24 -15.84
CA LYS A 25 0.11 -12.57 -16.11
C LYS A 25 1.63 -12.58 -15.98
N GLY A 26 2.15 -13.44 -15.13
CA GLY A 26 3.59 -13.54 -14.83
C GLY A 26 4.09 -12.59 -13.75
N ALA A 27 3.23 -11.78 -13.15
CA ALA A 27 3.53 -11.05 -11.93
C ALA A 27 3.36 -11.94 -10.69
N SER A 28 3.99 -11.56 -9.60
CA SER A 28 3.84 -12.20 -8.29
C SER A 28 3.11 -11.26 -7.33
N ILE A 29 1.99 -11.71 -6.78
CA ILE A 29 1.27 -10.98 -5.72
C ILE A 29 2.15 -10.96 -4.48
N ILE A 30 2.26 -9.80 -3.83
CA ILE A 30 3.11 -9.55 -2.67
C ILE A 30 2.34 -9.08 -1.44
N ALA A 31 1.07 -8.75 -1.60
CA ALA A 31 0.20 -8.32 -0.51
C ALA A 31 -1.26 -8.63 -0.80
N GLU A 32 -1.99 -8.94 0.25
CA GLU A 32 -3.43 -9.18 0.25
C GLU A 32 -4.08 -8.60 1.51
N THR A 33 -5.38 -8.38 1.46
CA THR A 33 -6.21 -8.06 2.62
C THR A 33 -7.46 -8.93 2.60
N GLN A 34 -8.20 -8.94 3.69
CA GLN A 34 -9.50 -9.61 3.75
C GLN A 34 -10.48 -9.03 2.70
N ALA A 35 -10.38 -7.74 2.41
CA ALA A 35 -11.26 -7.07 1.44
C ALA A 35 -10.92 -7.41 -0.01
N TRP A 36 -9.62 -7.59 -0.33
CA TRP A 36 -9.17 -7.81 -1.70
C TRP A 36 -7.85 -8.58 -1.76
N PRO A 37 -7.75 -9.62 -2.62
CA PRO A 37 -6.57 -10.49 -2.69
C PRO A 37 -5.37 -9.89 -3.42
N ASN A 38 -5.53 -8.77 -4.14
CA ASN A 38 -4.48 -8.14 -4.95
C ASN A 38 -4.19 -6.74 -4.44
N GLN A 39 -3.37 -6.60 -3.41
CA GLN A 39 -2.98 -5.31 -2.83
C GLN A 39 -1.60 -4.83 -3.26
N GLY A 40 -0.87 -5.66 -3.99
CA GLY A 40 0.40 -5.31 -4.58
C GLY A 40 1.00 -6.45 -5.37
N PHE A 41 1.85 -6.13 -6.34
CA PHE A 41 2.58 -7.12 -7.12
C PHE A 41 3.99 -6.67 -7.50
N VAL A 42 4.85 -7.64 -7.76
CA VAL A 42 6.13 -7.46 -8.45
C VAL A 42 6.05 -8.12 -9.81
N TYR A 43 6.50 -7.42 -10.83
CA TYR A 43 6.51 -7.92 -12.20
C TYR A 43 7.86 -7.70 -12.87
N GLN A 44 8.39 -8.75 -13.48
CA GLN A 44 9.67 -8.71 -14.16
C GLN A 44 9.65 -9.60 -15.41
N THR A 45 9.64 -8.97 -16.58
CA THR A 45 9.82 -9.66 -17.87
C THR A 45 11.26 -10.08 -18.08
N PRO A 46 11.57 -10.98 -19.06
CA PRO A 46 12.94 -11.29 -19.45
C PRO A 46 13.75 -10.03 -19.82
N LYS A 47 13.12 -9.04 -20.50
CA LYS A 47 13.75 -7.75 -20.84
C LYS A 47 14.07 -6.93 -19.58
N HIS A 48 13.18 -6.94 -18.60
CA HIS A 48 13.44 -6.29 -17.30
C HIS A 48 14.61 -6.97 -16.58
N LYS A 49 14.67 -8.32 -16.59
CA LYS A 49 15.78 -9.07 -15.98
C LYS A 49 17.13 -8.70 -16.60
N GLN A 50 17.20 -8.63 -17.96
CA GLN A 50 18.41 -8.23 -18.66
C GLN A 50 18.89 -6.82 -18.31
N ARG A 51 17.96 -5.92 -17.96
CA ARG A 51 18.24 -4.52 -17.60
C ARG A 51 18.36 -4.29 -16.10
N GLY A 52 18.20 -5.32 -15.28
CA GLY A 52 18.15 -5.17 -13.82
C GLY A 52 16.96 -4.36 -13.32
N THR A 53 15.87 -4.24 -14.13
CA THR A 53 14.68 -3.47 -13.78
C THR A 53 13.49 -4.37 -13.46
N TRP A 54 12.48 -3.81 -12.82
CA TRP A 54 11.24 -4.48 -12.43
C TRP A 54 10.16 -3.45 -12.15
N VAL A 55 8.91 -3.90 -12.02
CA VAL A 55 7.77 -3.08 -11.63
C VAL A 55 7.35 -3.53 -10.22
N LEU A 56 7.24 -2.58 -9.32
CA LEU A 56 6.64 -2.76 -8.00
C LEU A 56 5.38 -1.92 -7.93
N ALA A 57 4.25 -2.54 -7.68
CA ALA A 57 2.96 -1.86 -7.54
C ALA A 57 2.35 -2.12 -6.16
N TRP A 58 1.80 -1.07 -5.56
CA TRP A 58 1.04 -1.10 -4.32
C TRP A 58 -0.31 -0.41 -4.50
N GLN A 59 -1.35 -1.00 -3.93
CA GLN A 59 -2.68 -0.39 -3.85
C GLN A 59 -2.82 0.49 -2.60
N CYS A 60 -2.07 0.17 -1.56
CA CYS A 60 -2.08 0.90 -0.30
C CYS A 60 -1.21 2.17 -0.34
N HIS A 61 -1.40 3.02 0.67
CA HIS A 61 -0.76 4.32 0.78
C HIS A 61 0.23 4.35 1.95
N PHE A 62 1.51 4.12 1.65
CA PHE A 62 2.60 4.29 2.61
C PHE A 62 3.02 5.75 2.80
N GLU A 63 2.66 6.63 1.86
CA GLU A 63 3.10 8.02 1.77
C GLU A 63 2.25 9.00 2.59
N VAL A 64 1.08 8.59 3.07
CA VAL A 64 0.26 9.49 3.92
C VAL A 64 1.02 9.91 5.17
N THR A 65 0.83 11.16 5.56
CA THR A 65 1.46 11.74 6.75
C THR A 65 0.42 12.06 7.83
N LYS A 66 0.90 12.38 9.04
CA LYS A 66 0.02 12.85 10.13
C LYS A 66 -0.75 14.11 9.75
N GLU A 67 -0.20 14.93 8.84
CA GLU A 67 -0.83 16.17 8.36
C GLU A 67 -1.78 15.93 7.20
N SER A 68 -1.48 14.99 6.30
CA SER A 68 -2.31 14.70 5.12
C SER A 68 -3.51 13.81 5.43
N LEU A 69 -3.36 12.83 6.30
CA LEU A 69 -4.43 11.87 6.61
C LEU A 69 -5.71 12.53 7.15
N PRO A 70 -5.67 13.46 8.14
CA PRO A 70 -6.87 14.14 8.60
C PRO A 70 -7.59 14.93 7.51
N LYS A 71 -6.85 15.54 6.58
CA LYS A 71 -7.43 16.26 5.45
C LYS A 71 -8.13 15.31 4.47
N MET A 72 -7.52 14.16 4.18
CA MET A 72 -8.13 13.13 3.34
C MET A 72 -9.42 12.60 3.96
N VAL A 73 -9.41 12.28 5.25
CA VAL A 73 -10.58 11.78 5.98
C VAL A 73 -11.70 12.82 5.99
N SER A 74 -11.38 14.09 6.27
CA SER A 74 -12.36 15.18 6.26
C SER A 74 -12.98 15.39 4.87
N ASN A 75 -12.15 15.49 3.84
CA ASN A 75 -12.61 15.70 2.46
C ASN A 75 -13.38 14.50 1.90
N GLY A 76 -13.03 13.28 2.33
CA GLY A 76 -13.62 12.03 1.88
C GLY A 76 -14.72 11.48 2.76
N ASN A 77 -15.21 12.24 3.76
CA ASN A 77 -16.17 11.72 4.73
C ASN A 77 -17.44 11.13 4.08
N ALA A 78 -17.96 11.73 3.02
CA ALA A 78 -19.12 11.19 2.30
C ALA A 78 -18.84 9.79 1.72
N ALA A 79 -17.66 9.56 1.17
CA ALA A 79 -17.24 8.26 0.66
C ALA A 79 -17.07 7.24 1.80
N ILE A 80 -16.52 7.66 2.95
CA ILE A 80 -16.41 6.80 4.14
C ILE A 80 -17.79 6.38 4.62
N GLN A 81 -18.74 7.31 4.73
CA GLN A 81 -20.10 7.01 5.19
C GLN A 81 -20.83 6.04 4.24
N SER A 82 -20.66 6.21 2.92
CA SER A 82 -21.16 5.25 1.94
C SER A 82 -20.49 3.88 2.09
N GLY A 83 -19.17 3.86 2.22
CA GLY A 83 -18.41 2.63 2.39
C GLY A 83 -18.80 1.87 3.68
N LEU A 84 -18.99 2.57 4.79
CA LEU A 84 -19.45 1.96 6.06
C LEU A 84 -20.83 1.31 5.92
N LYS A 85 -21.72 1.89 5.11
CA LYS A 85 -23.03 1.33 4.84
C LYS A 85 -22.96 0.05 4.01
N ASP A 86 -22.11 0.05 2.97
CA ASP A 86 -22.04 -1.03 1.99
C ASP A 86 -21.05 -2.13 2.38
N TYR A 87 -19.98 -1.76 3.12
CA TYR A 87 -18.87 -2.66 3.49
C TYR A 87 -18.43 -2.46 4.96
N PRO A 88 -19.34 -2.64 5.94
CA PRO A 88 -19.07 -2.33 7.35
C PRO A 88 -17.95 -3.17 7.98
N GLU A 89 -17.62 -4.31 7.38
CA GLU A 89 -16.56 -5.20 7.89
C GLU A 89 -15.15 -4.80 7.44
N THR A 90 -15.03 -3.98 6.40
CA THR A 90 -13.73 -3.63 5.78
C THR A 90 -13.46 -2.13 5.71
N VAL A 91 -14.47 -1.29 5.94
CA VAL A 91 -14.33 0.17 6.01
C VAL A 91 -14.39 0.62 7.46
N GLN A 92 -13.40 1.39 7.90
CA GLN A 92 -13.33 1.96 9.25
C GLN A 92 -14.03 3.32 9.31
N ALA A 93 -14.56 3.65 10.49
CA ALA A 93 -15.08 4.97 10.79
C ALA A 93 -13.96 6.03 10.81
N PRO A 94 -14.28 7.33 10.56
CA PRO A 94 -13.27 8.40 10.54
C PRO A 94 -12.37 8.43 11.78
N ASP A 95 -12.93 8.31 12.97
CA ASP A 95 -12.18 8.35 14.23
C ASP A 95 -11.23 7.14 14.35
N GLU A 96 -11.64 5.98 13.89
CA GLU A 96 -10.81 4.77 13.87
C GLU A 96 -9.66 4.92 12.87
N ILE A 97 -9.93 5.45 11.66
CA ILE A 97 -8.90 5.74 10.66
C ILE A 97 -7.84 6.69 11.24
N LEU A 98 -8.27 7.76 11.90
CA LEU A 98 -7.36 8.74 12.51
C LEU A 98 -6.54 8.15 13.66
N ALA A 99 -7.16 7.32 14.51
CA ALA A 99 -6.47 6.65 15.60
C ALA A 99 -5.42 5.65 15.10
N LEU A 100 -5.75 4.84 14.09
CA LEU A 100 -4.82 3.92 13.44
C LEU A 100 -3.71 4.68 12.70
N GLY A 101 -4.05 5.80 12.04
CA GLY A 101 -3.08 6.68 11.40
C GLY A 101 -2.07 7.25 12.39
N ALA A 102 -2.54 7.77 13.53
CA ALA A 102 -1.64 8.28 14.58
C ALA A 102 -0.63 7.23 15.06
N LYS A 103 -1.03 5.95 15.05
CA LYS A 103 -0.19 4.84 15.49
C LYS A 103 0.80 4.36 14.43
N TYR A 104 0.40 4.28 13.15
CA TYR A 104 1.15 3.53 12.13
C TYR A 104 1.76 4.37 11.01
N VAL A 105 1.35 5.63 10.82
CA VAL A 105 1.79 6.47 9.68
C VAL A 105 3.30 6.64 9.65
N GLU A 106 3.94 6.97 10.78
CA GLU A 106 5.39 7.18 10.81
C GLU A 106 6.17 5.90 10.48
N GLU A 107 5.72 4.77 10.99
CA GLU A 107 6.33 3.47 10.69
C GLU A 107 6.20 3.12 9.21
N ASN A 108 5.04 3.39 8.61
CA ASN A 108 4.81 3.17 7.19
C ASN A 108 5.64 4.10 6.30
N ASN A 109 5.82 5.36 6.69
CA ASN A 109 6.73 6.28 6.01
C ASN A 109 8.19 5.77 6.06
N ALA A 110 8.63 5.24 7.21
CA ALA A 110 9.96 4.63 7.34
C ALA A 110 10.12 3.38 6.45
N ARG A 111 9.09 2.54 6.35
CA ARG A 111 9.06 1.39 5.43
C ARG A 111 9.19 1.83 3.98
N LEU A 112 8.46 2.87 3.58
CA LEU A 112 8.54 3.44 2.22
C LEU A 112 9.94 3.96 1.92
N ALA A 113 10.55 4.71 2.85
CA ALA A 113 11.91 5.22 2.71
C ALA A 113 12.93 4.07 2.55
N THR A 114 12.78 2.99 3.32
CA THR A 114 13.62 1.80 3.20
C THR A 114 13.47 1.14 1.83
N MET A 115 12.26 1.00 1.32
CA MET A 115 12.02 0.47 -0.03
C MET A 115 12.69 1.33 -1.11
N PHE A 116 12.54 2.66 -1.05
CA PHE A 116 13.18 3.57 -2.00
C PHE A 116 14.71 3.52 -1.94
N ASN A 117 15.31 3.46 -0.76
CA ASN A 117 16.75 3.31 -0.61
C ASN A 117 17.27 2.02 -1.27
N ARG A 118 16.53 0.91 -1.17
CA ARG A 118 16.88 -0.35 -1.83
C ARG A 118 16.73 -0.28 -3.34
N ILE A 119 15.69 0.39 -3.82
CA ILE A 119 15.50 0.66 -5.25
C ILE A 119 16.70 1.44 -5.79
N ALA A 120 17.07 2.54 -5.13
CA ALA A 120 18.21 3.35 -5.52
C ALA A 120 19.54 2.55 -5.50
N ALA A 121 19.76 1.74 -4.47
CA ALA A 121 20.94 0.89 -4.38
C ALA A 121 20.99 -0.21 -5.47
N SER A 122 19.83 -0.69 -5.93
CA SER A 122 19.75 -1.69 -7.01
C SER A 122 19.99 -1.12 -8.40
N ALA A 123 19.68 0.17 -8.59
CA ALA A 123 19.87 0.87 -9.87
C ALA A 123 21.33 1.24 -10.17
N ASN A 124 22.20 1.22 -9.16
CA ASN A 124 23.63 1.57 -9.26
C ASN A 124 24.55 0.33 -9.43
N LYS A 125 24.00 -0.83 -9.69
CA LYS A 125 24.73 -2.08 -9.99
C LYS A 125 24.60 -2.44 -11.47
#